data_47f06cf12b547beb1e760aa336f5454e
#
_entry.id   47f06cf12b547beb1e760aa336f5454e
#
_cell.length_a   1.000
_cell.length_b   1.000
_cell.length_c   1.000
_cell.angle_alpha   90.00
_cell.angle_beta   90.00
_cell.angle_gamma   90.00
#
_symmetry.space_group_name_H-M   'P 1'
#
loop_
_entity.id
_entity.type
_entity.pdbx_description
1 polymer ?
#
loop_
_entity_poly.entity_id
_entity_poly.type
_entity_poly.pdbx_seq_one_letter_code
_entity_poly.pdbx_strand_id
1 'polypeptide(L)'
;MGLVSEKLLPRIPIIEVFPVIEDGTLPAKATEGEPFPIRATVFREGHDAFAAEAVLLRPDGGEYSRTRMVDIAPGLDRYEAWVAPDAPGAWSFRVDSWSDPYSTWRHDAAVKVGAGVDVELMLEEGARLMERAAAGNAFHNPSQRPPSDADIEALHDAARRLRDSSHSPQQRLSAGISSRIRLVFRDHPLRDLLDSSRVYPLDVARTKALAGAWYEIFPRSAGAYQNPDGSWVSGTLANAAEDLPRIADMGFDVVYLTPIHPIGTTFRKGKNNSLIAAPGDPGSPYGIGAPEGGHDAIHPDLGTFDDFDRFVERARGLGMEVALDLALQCSPDHPWVTEHPEWFTTRADGTIAYAENPPKKYQDIYPLNFDNDPEGIYQAVRDVIELWINHGVTIFRVDNPHTKPIPFWERLLADVKAQYPGTLFLAEAFTRPAMMRTLGAIGFDQSYTYFAWRTAKQEIEEYLREVSEETAHLMRPAFWPTTHDILTPQMWDGGTAIFAIRAMLA
;
A
#
# COMPACT_ATOMS: atom_id res chain seq x y z
N MET A 1 -18.91 20.55 27.52
CA MET A 1 -19.97 19.56 27.83
C MET A 1 -21.06 19.75 26.79
N GLY A 2 -21.29 18.80 25.90
CA GLY A 2 -22.22 18.91 24.77
C GLY A 2 -21.71 18.19 23.54
N LEU A 3 -21.42 16.89 23.66
CA LEU A 3 -21.21 16.02 22.51
C LEU A 3 -22.20 14.86 22.62
N VAL A 4 -23.46 15.17 22.34
CA VAL A 4 -24.38 14.12 21.89
C VAL A 4 -24.46 14.30 20.38
N SER A 5 -23.70 13.49 19.66
CA SER A 5 -23.96 13.29 18.24
C SER A 5 -25.36 12.69 18.13
N GLU A 6 -26.29 13.39 17.52
CA GLU A 6 -27.67 12.93 17.28
C GLU A 6 -27.76 11.83 16.21
N LYS A 7 -26.69 11.16 15.86
CA LYS A 7 -26.75 10.06 14.90
C LYS A 7 -27.12 8.78 15.64
N LEU A 8 -28.42 8.49 15.71
CA LEU A 8 -28.91 7.18 16.12
C LEU A 8 -28.36 6.11 15.17
N LEU A 9 -28.07 4.93 15.72
CA LEU A 9 -27.71 3.77 14.88
C LEU A 9 -28.87 3.46 13.93
N PRO A 10 -28.59 3.08 12.67
CA PRO A 10 -29.62 2.64 11.74
C PRO A 10 -30.26 1.32 12.20
N ARG A 11 -31.38 0.93 11.53
CA ARG A 11 -32.09 -0.33 11.81
C ARG A 11 -31.23 -1.56 11.51
N ILE A 12 -30.25 -1.45 10.60
CA ILE A 12 -29.30 -2.52 10.26
C ILE A 12 -27.90 -1.91 10.42
N PRO A 13 -27.37 -1.87 11.66
CA PRO A 13 -26.09 -1.25 11.94
C PRO A 13 -24.92 -1.92 11.21
N ILE A 14 -23.99 -1.10 10.74
CA ILE A 14 -22.71 -1.50 10.16
C ILE A 14 -21.62 -0.96 11.08
N ILE A 15 -20.91 -1.85 11.75
CA ILE A 15 -19.84 -1.50 12.69
C ILE A 15 -18.59 -2.34 12.40
N GLU A 16 -17.49 -1.99 13.04
CA GLU A 16 -16.19 -2.69 12.90
C GLU A 16 -15.78 -2.93 11.45
N VAL A 17 -15.92 -1.89 10.61
CA VAL A 17 -15.53 -1.97 9.21
C VAL A 17 -14.01 -2.10 9.11
N PHE A 18 -13.55 -3.00 8.24
CA PHE A 18 -12.14 -3.24 7.93
C PHE A 18 -11.94 -3.28 6.40
N PRO A 19 -10.81 -2.76 5.86
CA PRO A 19 -9.71 -2.10 6.56
C PRO A 19 -10.00 -0.61 6.83
N VAL A 20 -9.76 -0.15 8.04
CA VAL A 20 -9.92 1.27 8.43
C VAL A 20 -8.73 1.69 9.26
N ILE A 21 -8.06 2.77 8.85
CA ILE A 21 -6.88 3.32 9.51
C ILE A 21 -7.27 4.62 10.22
N GLU A 22 -6.91 4.77 11.51
CA GLU A 22 -7.16 5.97 12.31
C GLU A 22 -8.60 6.50 12.13
N ASP A 23 -9.58 5.63 12.39
CA ASP A 23 -11.00 5.94 12.21
C ASP A 23 -11.38 6.44 10.80
N GLY A 24 -10.59 6.10 9.79
CA GLY A 24 -10.82 6.50 8.39
C GLY A 24 -10.29 7.89 8.04
N THR A 25 -9.40 8.45 8.86
CA THR A 25 -8.68 9.69 8.54
C THR A 25 -7.49 9.43 7.63
N LEU A 26 -6.87 8.25 7.70
CA LEU A 26 -5.80 7.81 6.83
C LEU A 26 -6.29 6.70 5.88
N PRO A 27 -5.74 6.63 4.65
CA PRO A 27 -6.14 5.61 3.69
C PRO A 27 -5.57 4.24 4.05
N ALA A 28 -6.40 3.20 3.88
CA ALA A 28 -5.89 1.84 3.79
C ALA A 28 -5.13 1.64 2.48
N LYS A 29 -4.24 0.64 2.42
CA LYS A 29 -3.42 0.36 1.23
C LYS A 29 -3.98 -0.80 0.41
N ALA A 30 -3.93 -0.62 -0.90
CA ALA A 30 -4.12 -1.67 -1.89
C ALA A 30 -3.19 -1.44 -3.08
N THR A 31 -3.11 -2.39 -3.98
CA THR A 31 -2.46 -2.22 -5.28
C THR A 31 -3.42 -2.57 -6.41
N GLU A 32 -3.13 -2.05 -7.59
CA GLU A 32 -3.87 -2.36 -8.81
C GLU A 32 -3.96 -3.89 -9.03
N GLY A 33 -5.19 -4.39 -9.20
CA GLY A 33 -5.47 -5.81 -9.43
C GLY A 33 -5.36 -6.70 -8.19
N GLU A 34 -4.96 -6.17 -7.04
CA GLU A 34 -4.85 -6.94 -5.80
C GLU A 34 -6.24 -7.18 -5.18
N PRO A 35 -6.65 -8.45 -4.99
CA PRO A 35 -7.85 -8.73 -4.22
C PRO A 35 -7.57 -8.56 -2.72
N PHE A 36 -8.42 -7.81 -2.04
CA PHE A 36 -8.36 -7.65 -0.58
C PHE A 36 -9.76 -7.74 0.05
N PRO A 37 -9.86 -8.17 1.32
CA PRO A 37 -11.14 -8.31 1.99
C PRO A 37 -11.63 -6.99 2.58
N ILE A 38 -12.92 -6.68 2.37
CA ILE A 38 -13.67 -5.73 3.17
C ILE A 38 -14.54 -6.53 4.13
N ARG A 39 -14.44 -6.26 5.43
CA ARG A 39 -15.18 -6.93 6.50
C ARG A 39 -16.00 -5.93 7.26
N ALA A 40 -17.11 -6.40 7.82
CA ALA A 40 -17.92 -5.62 8.76
C ALA A 40 -18.71 -6.53 9.69
N THR A 41 -19.08 -6.01 10.84
CA THR A 41 -20.13 -6.59 11.67
C THR A 41 -21.44 -5.93 11.29
N VAL A 42 -22.42 -6.74 10.81
CA VAL A 42 -23.73 -6.25 10.34
C VAL A 42 -24.82 -7.09 10.99
N PHE A 43 -25.79 -6.45 11.62
CA PHE A 43 -26.85 -7.14 12.36
C PHE A 43 -28.16 -6.35 12.35
N ARG A 44 -29.25 -7.00 12.74
CA ARG A 44 -30.55 -6.35 12.93
C ARG A 44 -31.37 -7.04 14.05
N GLU A 45 -32.40 -6.36 14.48
CA GLU A 45 -33.39 -6.94 15.40
C GLU A 45 -34.29 -7.96 14.71
N GLY A 46 -34.80 -8.94 15.47
CA GLY A 46 -35.81 -9.94 15.02
C GLY A 46 -35.16 -11.07 14.20
N HIS A 47 -35.95 -11.67 13.30
CA HIS A 47 -35.56 -12.85 12.51
C HIS A 47 -35.59 -12.61 11.01
N ASP A 48 -35.92 -11.41 10.58
CA ASP A 48 -35.94 -11.06 9.16
C ASP A 48 -34.55 -11.13 8.57
N ALA A 49 -34.45 -11.59 7.33
CA ALA A 49 -33.22 -11.62 6.59
C ALA A 49 -32.76 -10.21 6.25
N PHE A 50 -31.45 -10.01 6.28
CA PHE A 50 -30.77 -8.81 5.83
C PHE A 50 -29.58 -9.18 4.95
N ALA A 51 -29.00 -8.17 4.34
CA ALA A 51 -27.86 -8.35 3.50
C ALA A 51 -26.93 -7.14 3.54
N ALA A 52 -25.69 -7.37 3.14
CA ALA A 52 -24.69 -6.32 3.00
C ALA A 52 -23.88 -6.48 1.71
N GLU A 53 -23.37 -5.37 1.21
CA GLU A 53 -22.45 -5.29 0.07
C GLU A 53 -21.29 -4.37 0.39
N ALA A 54 -20.08 -4.75 -0.04
CA ALA A 54 -18.95 -3.84 -0.15
C ALA A 54 -19.06 -3.09 -1.49
N VAL A 55 -18.95 -1.78 -1.44
CA VAL A 55 -19.00 -0.88 -2.58
C VAL A 55 -17.65 -0.21 -2.74
N LEU A 56 -16.98 -0.48 -3.85
CA LEU A 56 -15.72 0.16 -4.20
C LEU A 56 -15.98 1.37 -5.08
N LEU A 57 -15.38 2.50 -4.75
CA LEU A 57 -15.56 3.79 -5.41
C LEU A 57 -14.26 4.24 -6.07
N ARG A 58 -14.35 4.73 -7.30
CA ARG A 58 -13.24 5.31 -8.06
C ARG A 58 -12.80 6.66 -7.46
N PRO A 59 -11.63 7.18 -7.87
CA PRO A 59 -11.16 8.51 -7.45
C PRO A 59 -12.12 9.67 -7.76
N ASP A 60 -12.97 9.53 -8.77
CA ASP A 60 -14.02 10.51 -9.12
C ASP A 60 -15.30 10.38 -8.26
N GLY A 61 -15.34 9.42 -7.34
CA GLY A 61 -16.48 9.09 -6.50
C GLY A 61 -17.52 8.18 -7.17
N GLY A 62 -17.31 7.80 -8.43
CA GLY A 62 -18.19 6.86 -9.14
C GLY A 62 -18.07 5.44 -8.59
N GLU A 63 -19.20 4.72 -8.54
CA GLU A 63 -19.20 3.32 -8.12
C GLU A 63 -18.51 2.44 -9.18
N TYR A 64 -17.48 1.71 -8.74
CA TYR A 64 -16.77 0.75 -9.58
C TYR A 64 -17.36 -0.65 -9.48
N SER A 65 -17.55 -1.15 -8.28
CA SER A 65 -18.09 -2.48 -8.05
C SER A 65 -18.93 -2.56 -6.79
N ARG A 66 -19.86 -3.52 -6.79
CA ARG A 66 -20.63 -3.96 -5.62
C ARG A 66 -20.44 -5.46 -5.47
N THR A 67 -19.97 -5.87 -4.32
CA THR A 67 -19.74 -7.28 -4.02
C THR A 67 -20.54 -7.69 -2.80
N ARG A 68 -21.41 -8.70 -2.95
CA ARG A 68 -22.21 -9.25 -1.85
C ARG A 68 -21.28 -9.79 -0.78
N MET A 69 -21.50 -9.36 0.46
CA MET A 69 -20.80 -9.89 1.61
C MET A 69 -21.40 -11.24 2.03
N VAL A 70 -20.53 -12.13 2.46
CA VAL A 70 -20.91 -13.46 2.99
C VAL A 70 -20.60 -13.56 4.48
N ASP A 71 -21.40 -14.29 5.21
CA ASP A 71 -21.16 -14.59 6.63
C ASP A 71 -19.94 -15.51 6.76
N ILE A 72 -18.89 -15.02 7.43
CA ILE A 72 -17.62 -15.75 7.66
C ILE A 72 -17.53 -16.32 9.07
N ALA A 73 -18.46 -16.00 9.96
CA ALA A 73 -18.49 -16.48 11.34
C ALA A 73 -19.93 -16.59 11.82
N PRO A 74 -20.65 -17.66 11.46
CA PRO A 74 -22.06 -17.85 11.81
C PRO A 74 -22.33 -17.67 13.31
N GLY A 75 -23.29 -16.77 13.61
CA GLY A 75 -23.63 -16.41 14.98
C GLY A 75 -22.80 -15.27 15.59
N LEU A 76 -21.84 -14.70 14.85
CA LEU A 76 -21.06 -13.54 15.26
C LEU A 76 -21.30 -12.31 14.36
N ASP A 77 -22.23 -12.40 13.41
CA ASP A 77 -22.63 -11.32 12.50
C ASP A 77 -21.46 -10.69 11.71
N ARG A 78 -20.44 -11.51 11.42
CA ARG A 78 -19.23 -11.08 10.70
C ARG A 78 -19.35 -11.40 9.22
N TYR A 79 -19.25 -10.37 8.39
CA TYR A 79 -19.42 -10.47 6.95
C TYR A 79 -18.15 -10.02 6.22
N GLU A 80 -17.89 -10.63 5.07
CA GLU A 80 -16.71 -10.34 4.23
C GLU A 80 -17.09 -10.30 2.74
N ALA A 81 -16.47 -9.42 2.00
CA ALA A 81 -16.42 -9.44 0.54
C ALA A 81 -15.00 -9.15 0.06
N TRP A 82 -14.59 -9.80 -1.02
CA TRP A 82 -13.32 -9.54 -1.68
C TRP A 82 -13.53 -8.61 -2.86
N VAL A 83 -12.71 -7.54 -2.92
CA VAL A 83 -12.74 -6.52 -3.97
C VAL A 83 -11.33 -6.30 -4.51
N ALA A 84 -11.23 -5.82 -5.77
CA ALA A 84 -9.95 -5.49 -6.39
C ALA A 84 -10.11 -4.22 -7.23
N PRO A 85 -9.34 -3.15 -6.98
CA PRO A 85 -9.31 -1.96 -7.83
C PRO A 85 -8.57 -2.28 -9.14
N ASP A 86 -8.93 -1.60 -10.24
CA ASP A 86 -8.36 -1.84 -11.57
C ASP A 86 -7.33 -0.79 -12.02
N ALA A 87 -7.03 0.20 -11.19
CA ALA A 87 -6.09 1.26 -11.50
C ALA A 87 -5.53 1.92 -10.23
N PRO A 88 -4.31 2.50 -10.28
CA PRO A 88 -3.78 3.32 -9.20
C PRO A 88 -4.61 4.58 -8.96
N GLY A 89 -4.56 5.11 -7.73
CA GLY A 89 -5.19 6.38 -7.37
C GLY A 89 -5.81 6.41 -5.98
N ALA A 90 -6.43 7.54 -5.65
CA ALA A 90 -7.13 7.78 -4.40
C ALA A 90 -8.56 7.23 -4.47
N TRP A 91 -8.70 5.94 -4.22
CA TRP A 91 -9.99 5.24 -4.17
C TRP A 91 -10.67 5.39 -2.82
N SER A 92 -11.86 4.85 -2.71
CA SER A 92 -12.54 4.71 -1.44
C SER A 92 -13.53 3.55 -1.46
N PHE A 93 -14.04 3.18 -0.30
CA PHE A 93 -15.07 2.13 -0.19
C PHE A 93 -16.06 2.44 0.92
N ARG A 94 -17.22 1.81 0.85
CA ARG A 94 -18.22 1.77 1.93
C ARG A 94 -18.88 0.40 1.98
N VAL A 95 -19.62 0.17 3.04
CA VAL A 95 -20.50 -1.00 3.18
C VAL A 95 -21.93 -0.51 3.19
N ASP A 96 -22.76 -1.10 2.35
CA ASP A 96 -24.21 -0.89 2.33
C ASP A 96 -24.90 -2.09 2.97
N SER A 97 -25.97 -1.86 3.77
CA SER A 97 -26.81 -2.90 4.37
C SER A 97 -28.29 -2.63 4.12
N TRP A 98 -29.10 -3.68 4.03
CA TRP A 98 -30.55 -3.56 3.81
C TRP A 98 -31.31 -4.77 4.32
N SER A 99 -32.60 -4.59 4.59
CA SER A 99 -33.55 -5.70 4.80
C SER A 99 -33.82 -6.41 3.48
N ASP A 100 -33.72 -7.73 3.47
CA ASP A 100 -33.93 -8.56 2.28
C ASP A 100 -35.32 -9.24 2.37
N PRO A 101 -36.40 -8.59 1.88
CA PRO A 101 -37.75 -9.09 2.01
C PRO A 101 -37.97 -10.38 1.23
N TYR A 102 -37.23 -10.60 0.13
CA TYR A 102 -37.34 -11.85 -0.62
C TYR A 102 -36.75 -13.03 0.17
N SER A 103 -35.60 -12.86 0.78
CA SER A 103 -35.00 -13.93 1.59
C SER A 103 -35.82 -14.24 2.83
N THR A 104 -36.40 -13.23 3.48
CA THR A 104 -37.37 -13.41 4.60
C THR A 104 -38.57 -14.21 4.15
N TRP A 105 -39.27 -13.73 3.10
CA TRP A 105 -40.41 -14.41 2.54
C TRP A 105 -40.11 -15.86 2.11
N ARG A 106 -39.01 -16.07 1.43
CA ARG A 106 -38.61 -17.40 0.95
C ARG A 106 -38.44 -18.41 2.10
N HIS A 107 -37.84 -17.96 3.20
CA HIS A 107 -37.66 -18.78 4.39
C HIS A 107 -39.02 -19.12 5.02
N ASP A 108 -39.80 -18.10 5.29
CA ASP A 108 -41.11 -18.24 5.99
C ASP A 108 -42.11 -19.04 5.17
N ALA A 109 -42.19 -18.76 3.85
CA ALA A 109 -43.07 -19.49 2.95
C ALA A 109 -42.68 -20.97 2.85
N ALA A 110 -41.39 -21.29 2.83
CA ALA A 110 -40.95 -22.70 2.81
C ALA A 110 -41.38 -23.45 4.07
N VAL A 111 -41.28 -22.83 5.24
CA VAL A 111 -41.69 -23.42 6.53
C VAL A 111 -43.18 -23.48 6.65
N LYS A 112 -43.89 -22.38 6.41
CA LYS A 112 -45.37 -22.29 6.66
C LYS A 112 -46.15 -23.08 5.62
N VAL A 113 -45.83 -23.01 4.34
CA VAL A 113 -46.51 -23.81 3.29
C VAL A 113 -46.24 -25.30 3.51
N GLY A 114 -45.03 -25.67 3.94
CA GLY A 114 -44.71 -27.06 4.32
C GLY A 114 -45.54 -27.58 5.50
N ALA A 115 -45.84 -26.71 6.44
CA ALA A 115 -46.67 -27.01 7.62
C ALA A 115 -48.19 -26.83 7.39
N GLY A 116 -48.61 -26.35 6.24
CA GLY A 116 -50.03 -26.05 5.94
C GLY A 116 -50.58 -24.82 6.69
N VAL A 117 -49.72 -23.91 7.11
CA VAL A 117 -50.08 -22.70 7.89
C VAL A 117 -49.97 -21.48 6.98
N ASP A 118 -50.98 -20.60 7.01
CA ASP A 118 -51.05 -19.33 6.27
C ASP A 118 -50.75 -19.48 4.76
N VAL A 119 -51.06 -20.62 4.16
CA VAL A 119 -50.62 -21.01 2.82
C VAL A 119 -50.98 -19.96 1.78
N GLU A 120 -52.25 -19.58 1.66
CA GLU A 120 -52.68 -18.60 0.65
C GLU A 120 -52.08 -17.20 0.90
N LEU A 121 -51.88 -16.83 2.17
CA LEU A 121 -51.26 -15.58 2.55
C LEU A 121 -49.79 -15.56 2.08
N MET A 122 -49.04 -16.60 2.36
CA MET A 122 -47.61 -16.71 1.95
C MET A 122 -47.45 -16.67 0.43
N LEU A 123 -48.33 -17.33 -0.31
CA LEU A 123 -48.26 -17.35 -1.77
C LEU A 123 -48.65 -15.99 -2.37
N GLU A 124 -49.66 -15.30 -1.81
CA GLU A 124 -50.00 -13.93 -2.24
C GLU A 124 -48.90 -12.90 -1.92
N GLU A 125 -48.29 -12.96 -0.73
CA GLU A 125 -47.18 -12.10 -0.37
C GLU A 125 -45.99 -12.30 -1.35
N GLY A 126 -45.67 -13.54 -1.70
CA GLY A 126 -44.65 -13.85 -2.71
C GLY A 126 -45.00 -13.25 -4.08
N ALA A 127 -46.24 -13.38 -4.51
CA ALA A 127 -46.67 -12.80 -5.80
C ALA A 127 -46.50 -11.28 -5.79
N ARG A 128 -46.82 -10.59 -4.72
CA ARG A 128 -46.64 -9.13 -4.60
C ARG A 128 -45.15 -8.73 -4.58
N LEU A 129 -44.29 -9.54 -3.96
CA LEU A 129 -42.85 -9.31 -4.00
C LEU A 129 -42.28 -9.42 -5.43
N MET A 130 -42.73 -10.42 -6.22
CA MET A 130 -42.37 -10.57 -7.61
C MET A 130 -42.84 -9.36 -8.43
N GLU A 131 -44.08 -8.93 -8.26
CA GLU A 131 -44.64 -7.76 -8.95
C GLU A 131 -43.88 -6.46 -8.58
N ARG A 132 -43.58 -6.29 -7.30
CA ARG A 132 -42.79 -5.16 -6.82
C ARG A 132 -41.38 -5.12 -7.46
N ALA A 133 -40.72 -6.28 -7.54
CA ALA A 133 -39.40 -6.37 -8.21
C ALA A 133 -39.51 -6.08 -9.71
N ALA A 134 -40.55 -6.60 -10.37
CA ALA A 134 -40.80 -6.36 -11.80
C ALA A 134 -41.10 -4.88 -12.12
N ALA A 135 -41.80 -4.18 -11.23
CA ALA A 135 -42.15 -2.77 -11.37
C ALA A 135 -40.93 -1.82 -11.20
N GLY A 136 -39.77 -2.34 -10.86
CA GLY A 136 -38.57 -1.50 -10.67
C GLY A 136 -38.58 -0.63 -9.41
N ASN A 137 -39.49 -0.88 -8.45
CA ASN A 137 -39.49 -0.23 -7.14
C ASN A 137 -38.38 -0.74 -6.19
N ALA A 138 -37.36 -1.38 -6.77
CA ALA A 138 -36.09 -1.54 -6.12
C ALA A 138 -35.38 -0.19 -6.11
N PHE A 139 -34.76 0.22 -5.01
CA PHE A 139 -33.92 1.40 -4.98
C PHE A 139 -32.88 1.27 -6.09
N HIS A 140 -33.02 2.09 -7.14
CA HIS A 140 -32.14 2.07 -8.29
C HIS A 140 -30.75 2.47 -7.85
N ASN A 141 -29.82 1.55 -7.95
CA ASN A 141 -28.41 1.89 -7.98
C ASN A 141 -28.07 2.24 -9.45
N PRO A 142 -27.61 3.47 -9.75
CA PRO A 142 -27.24 3.88 -11.11
C PRO A 142 -26.17 2.99 -11.75
N SER A 143 -25.33 2.34 -10.96
CA SER A 143 -24.27 1.43 -11.44
C SER A 143 -24.73 -0.01 -11.67
N GLN A 144 -25.92 -0.40 -11.19
CA GLN A 144 -26.48 -1.72 -11.47
C GLN A 144 -27.27 -1.73 -12.79
N ARG A 145 -26.95 -2.70 -13.63
CA ARG A 145 -27.73 -2.95 -14.83
C ARG A 145 -29.19 -3.23 -14.43
N PRO A 146 -30.19 -2.58 -15.03
CA PRO A 146 -31.60 -2.89 -14.72
C PRO A 146 -31.93 -4.34 -15.06
N PRO A 147 -32.95 -4.93 -14.44
CA PRO A 147 -33.46 -6.26 -14.82
C PRO A 147 -33.76 -6.29 -16.31
N SER A 148 -33.40 -7.36 -16.98
CA SER A 148 -33.74 -7.55 -18.38
C SER A 148 -35.25 -7.81 -18.56
N ASP A 149 -35.77 -7.59 -19.76
CA ASP A 149 -37.16 -7.94 -20.09
C ASP A 149 -37.48 -9.40 -19.75
N ALA A 150 -36.51 -10.31 -19.95
CA ALA A 150 -36.63 -11.72 -19.59
C ALA A 150 -36.67 -11.96 -18.07
N ASP A 151 -36.00 -11.12 -17.27
CA ASP A 151 -36.08 -11.15 -15.81
C ASP A 151 -37.43 -10.65 -15.32
N ILE A 152 -37.92 -9.56 -15.90
CA ILE A 152 -39.23 -8.97 -15.62
C ILE A 152 -40.34 -9.97 -15.98
N GLU A 153 -40.26 -10.62 -17.14
CA GLU A 153 -41.23 -11.65 -17.54
C GLU A 153 -41.22 -12.86 -16.60
N ALA A 154 -40.00 -13.30 -16.19
CA ALA A 154 -39.87 -14.41 -15.21
C ALA A 154 -40.50 -14.07 -13.86
N LEU A 155 -40.36 -12.83 -13.38
CA LEU A 155 -41.02 -12.36 -12.16
C LEU A 155 -42.53 -12.34 -12.29
N HIS A 156 -43.08 -11.82 -13.40
CA HIS A 156 -44.52 -11.85 -13.65
C HIS A 156 -45.08 -13.27 -13.82
N ASP A 157 -44.34 -14.18 -14.46
CA ASP A 157 -44.72 -15.59 -14.55
C ASP A 157 -44.75 -16.25 -13.17
N ALA A 158 -43.73 -16.01 -12.35
CA ALA A 158 -43.69 -16.52 -10.99
C ALA A 158 -44.87 -15.99 -10.15
N ALA A 159 -45.22 -14.70 -10.28
CA ALA A 159 -46.37 -14.13 -9.59
C ALA A 159 -47.71 -14.78 -9.99
N ARG A 160 -47.91 -15.00 -11.30
CA ARG A 160 -49.09 -15.71 -11.81
C ARG A 160 -49.18 -17.12 -11.26
N ARG A 161 -48.09 -17.89 -11.29
CA ARG A 161 -48.01 -19.28 -10.82
C ARG A 161 -48.21 -19.41 -9.31
N LEU A 162 -47.74 -18.47 -8.52
CA LEU A 162 -47.99 -18.39 -7.09
C LEU A 162 -49.47 -18.25 -6.79
N ARG A 163 -50.27 -17.61 -7.65
CA ARG A 163 -51.74 -17.44 -7.49
C ARG A 163 -52.56 -18.54 -8.13
N ASP A 164 -51.99 -19.41 -8.94
CA ASP A 164 -52.71 -20.44 -9.71
C ASP A 164 -53.18 -21.61 -8.82
N SER A 165 -54.42 -21.49 -8.33
CA SER A 165 -55.04 -22.50 -7.47
C SER A 165 -55.32 -23.86 -8.11
N SER A 166 -55.08 -24.02 -9.42
CA SER A 166 -55.16 -25.33 -10.10
C SER A 166 -54.00 -26.26 -9.74
N HIS A 167 -52.95 -25.73 -9.12
CA HIS A 167 -51.77 -26.46 -8.69
C HIS A 167 -51.69 -26.59 -7.16
N SER A 168 -50.96 -27.59 -6.68
CA SER A 168 -50.73 -27.76 -5.24
C SER A 168 -49.93 -26.58 -4.67
N PRO A 169 -50.08 -26.26 -3.38
CA PRO A 169 -49.34 -25.21 -2.71
C PRO A 169 -47.81 -25.31 -2.91
N GLN A 170 -47.27 -26.53 -2.86
CA GLN A 170 -45.83 -26.79 -3.06
C GLN A 170 -45.37 -26.51 -4.49
N GLN A 171 -46.19 -26.86 -5.50
CA GLN A 171 -45.92 -26.55 -6.89
C GLN A 171 -45.98 -25.03 -7.16
N ARG A 172 -46.95 -24.34 -6.55
CA ARG A 172 -47.06 -22.87 -6.61
C ARG A 172 -45.83 -22.19 -5.98
N LEU A 173 -45.46 -22.60 -4.75
CA LEU A 173 -44.31 -22.07 -4.06
C LEU A 173 -43.03 -22.28 -4.88
N SER A 174 -42.83 -23.46 -5.53
CA SER A 174 -41.66 -23.77 -6.32
C SER A 174 -41.39 -22.76 -7.44
N ALA A 175 -42.41 -22.11 -7.97
CA ALA A 175 -42.24 -21.05 -8.99
C ALA A 175 -41.53 -19.82 -8.40
N GLY A 176 -41.95 -19.35 -7.20
CA GLY A 176 -41.36 -18.19 -6.55
C GLY A 176 -39.97 -18.40 -5.97
N ILE A 177 -39.61 -19.68 -5.66
CA ILE A 177 -38.30 -20.02 -5.11
C ILE A 177 -37.39 -20.73 -6.12
N SER A 178 -37.73 -20.72 -7.39
CA SER A 178 -36.95 -21.35 -8.48
C SER A 178 -35.53 -20.76 -8.58
N SER A 179 -34.59 -21.52 -9.17
CA SER A 179 -33.22 -21.04 -9.38
C SER A 179 -33.19 -19.76 -10.19
N ARG A 180 -34.10 -19.62 -11.20
CA ARG A 180 -34.21 -18.39 -12.01
C ARG A 180 -34.56 -17.18 -11.16
N ILE A 181 -35.60 -17.28 -10.33
CA ILE A 181 -36.05 -16.18 -9.46
C ILE A 181 -34.98 -15.83 -8.44
N ARG A 182 -34.33 -16.84 -7.84
CA ARG A 182 -33.21 -16.59 -6.90
C ARG A 182 -32.06 -15.82 -7.53
N LEU A 183 -31.75 -16.09 -8.82
CA LEU A 183 -30.73 -15.34 -9.55
C LEU A 183 -31.16 -13.90 -9.77
N VAL A 184 -32.41 -13.65 -10.16
CA VAL A 184 -32.94 -12.30 -10.32
C VAL A 184 -32.82 -11.50 -9.03
N PHE A 185 -33.25 -12.05 -7.86
CA PHE A 185 -33.14 -11.34 -6.60
C PHE A 185 -31.69 -11.25 -6.06
N ARG A 186 -30.79 -12.13 -6.49
CA ARG A 186 -29.36 -11.97 -6.21
C ARG A 186 -28.77 -10.76 -6.94
N ASP A 187 -29.09 -10.63 -8.23
CA ASP A 187 -28.51 -9.62 -9.09
C ASP A 187 -29.27 -8.29 -8.97
N HIS A 188 -30.57 -8.34 -8.66
CA HIS A 188 -31.49 -7.17 -8.50
C HIS A 188 -32.28 -7.27 -7.18
N PRO A 189 -31.62 -7.17 -6.02
CA PRO A 189 -32.30 -7.31 -4.73
C PRO A 189 -33.27 -6.15 -4.46
N LEU A 190 -34.40 -6.46 -3.81
CA LEU A 190 -35.19 -5.46 -3.13
C LEU A 190 -34.43 -5.01 -1.88
N ARG A 191 -34.23 -3.71 -1.71
CA ARG A 191 -33.43 -3.13 -0.63
C ARG A 191 -34.28 -2.25 0.25
N ASP A 192 -34.94 -2.87 1.23
CA ASP A 192 -35.70 -2.12 2.21
C ASP A 192 -34.80 -1.66 3.34
N LEU A 193 -35.03 -0.49 3.90
CA LEU A 193 -34.25 0.06 5.00
C LEU A 193 -32.74 0.16 4.65
N LEU A 194 -32.44 0.52 3.39
CA LEU A 194 -31.07 0.69 2.94
C LEU A 194 -30.36 1.74 3.79
N ASP A 195 -29.19 1.37 4.30
CA ASP A 195 -28.26 2.26 4.97
C ASP A 195 -26.85 2.02 4.47
N SER A 196 -25.98 2.98 4.72
CA SER A 196 -24.58 2.93 4.29
C SER A 196 -23.66 3.36 5.44
N SER A 197 -22.52 2.69 5.56
CA SER A 197 -21.44 3.18 6.40
C SER A 197 -20.93 4.55 5.87
N ARG A 198 -20.07 5.21 6.61
CA ARG A 198 -19.28 6.28 6.00
C ARG A 198 -18.37 5.73 4.90
N VAL A 199 -17.88 6.62 4.04
CA VAL A 199 -16.89 6.30 3.02
C VAL A 199 -15.51 6.31 3.65
N TYR A 200 -14.71 5.27 3.39
CA TYR A 200 -13.36 5.10 3.92
C TYR A 200 -12.34 5.25 2.78
N PRO A 201 -11.26 6.00 2.99
CA PRO A 201 -10.25 6.22 1.98
C PRO A 201 -9.39 4.97 1.73
N LEU A 202 -8.95 4.80 0.46
CA LEU A 202 -8.10 3.71 0.01
C LEU A 202 -7.04 4.27 -0.96
N ASP A 203 -5.78 4.11 -0.63
CA ASP A 203 -4.64 4.44 -1.50
C ASP A 203 -4.27 3.21 -2.33
N VAL A 204 -4.52 3.29 -3.63
CA VAL A 204 -4.21 2.20 -4.58
C VAL A 204 -2.93 2.55 -5.32
N ALA A 205 -1.86 1.84 -5.00
CA ALA A 205 -0.59 1.98 -5.68
C ALA A 205 -0.50 1.10 -6.94
N ARG A 206 0.48 1.36 -7.79
CA ARG A 206 0.79 0.49 -8.92
C ARG A 206 1.38 -0.85 -8.44
N THR A 207 1.29 -1.89 -9.26
CA THR A 207 1.69 -3.29 -8.92
C THR A 207 3.10 -3.39 -8.36
N LYS A 208 4.03 -2.51 -8.78
CA LYS A 208 5.42 -2.48 -8.30
C LYS A 208 5.53 -2.19 -6.77
N ALA A 209 4.52 -1.58 -6.16
CA ALA A 209 4.45 -1.39 -4.70
C ALA A 209 4.16 -2.70 -3.94
N LEU A 210 3.59 -3.71 -4.61
CA LEU A 210 3.32 -5.02 -4.01
C LEU A 210 4.43 -6.03 -4.28
N ALA A 211 4.95 -6.05 -5.50
CA ALA A 211 5.92 -7.03 -5.94
C ALA A 211 6.99 -6.40 -6.84
N GLY A 212 8.25 -6.69 -6.55
CA GLY A 212 9.39 -6.28 -7.36
C GLY A 212 10.64 -6.99 -6.88
N ALA A 213 11.55 -7.27 -7.80
CA ALA A 213 12.84 -7.87 -7.52
C ALA A 213 13.94 -6.83 -7.74
N TRP A 214 14.62 -6.46 -6.65
CA TRP A 214 15.59 -5.36 -6.64
C TRP A 214 17.01 -5.86 -6.59
N TYR A 215 17.88 -5.24 -7.38
CA TYR A 215 19.34 -5.46 -7.34
C TYR A 215 20.04 -4.15 -6.94
N GLU A 216 20.72 -4.19 -5.82
CA GLU A 216 21.49 -3.04 -5.33
C GLU A 216 22.88 -3.00 -5.94
N ILE A 217 23.30 -1.83 -6.39
CA ILE A 217 24.66 -1.58 -6.89
C ILE A 217 25.26 -0.30 -6.31
N PHE A 218 26.59 -0.32 -6.17
CA PHE A 218 27.41 0.85 -5.96
C PHE A 218 28.04 1.21 -7.29
N PRO A 219 27.64 2.30 -7.98
CA PRO A 219 28.20 2.63 -9.30
C PRO A 219 29.72 2.75 -9.30
N ARG A 220 30.30 3.28 -8.21
CA ARG A 220 31.78 3.37 -8.06
C ARG A 220 32.49 2.02 -8.07
N SER A 221 31.80 0.93 -7.75
CA SER A 221 32.37 -0.42 -7.75
C SER A 221 32.20 -1.12 -9.09
N ALA A 222 31.24 -0.69 -9.91
CA ALA A 222 30.97 -1.28 -11.20
C ALA A 222 32.09 -0.94 -12.21
N GLY A 223 32.86 -1.93 -12.59
CA GLY A 223 34.02 -1.75 -13.48
C GLY A 223 35.24 -1.08 -12.81
N ALA A 224 35.26 -0.92 -11.51
CA ALA A 224 36.38 -0.44 -10.75
C ALA A 224 37.59 -1.39 -10.89
N TYR A 225 38.79 -0.85 -10.95
CA TYR A 225 40.01 -1.66 -11.02
C TYR A 225 41.15 -1.01 -10.23
N GLN A 226 42.17 -1.82 -9.93
CA GLN A 226 43.35 -1.37 -9.25
C GLN A 226 44.52 -1.28 -10.22
N ASN A 227 45.17 -0.13 -10.22
CA ASN A 227 46.41 0.09 -11.01
C ASN A 227 47.58 -0.74 -10.43
N PRO A 228 48.65 -0.95 -11.24
CA PRO A 228 49.83 -1.64 -10.75
C PRO A 228 50.53 -0.99 -9.56
N ASP A 229 50.36 0.31 -9.34
CA ASP A 229 50.87 1.06 -8.19
C ASP A 229 50.01 0.92 -6.93
N GLY A 230 48.86 0.17 -7.02
CA GLY A 230 47.94 -0.06 -5.92
C GLY A 230 46.85 1.02 -5.80
N SER A 231 46.84 2.06 -6.60
CA SER A 231 45.76 3.04 -6.63
C SER A 231 44.49 2.48 -7.27
N TRP A 232 43.33 2.88 -6.75
CA TRP A 232 42.03 2.47 -7.29
C TRP A 232 41.52 3.48 -8.32
N VAL A 233 40.95 2.96 -9.41
CA VAL A 233 40.12 3.72 -10.35
C VAL A 233 38.67 3.39 -10.08
N SER A 234 37.89 4.43 -9.81
CA SER A 234 36.44 4.31 -9.57
C SER A 234 35.74 3.82 -10.83
N GLY A 235 34.70 2.99 -10.63
CA GLY A 235 33.68 2.76 -11.65
C GLY A 235 32.83 4.02 -11.86
N THR A 236 32.07 4.01 -12.95
CA THR A 236 31.24 5.12 -13.40
C THR A 236 29.80 4.67 -13.66
N LEU A 237 28.89 5.61 -13.87
CA LEU A 237 27.52 5.30 -14.32
C LEU A 237 27.53 4.58 -15.68
N ALA A 238 28.47 4.94 -16.57
CA ALA A 238 28.61 4.24 -17.85
C ALA A 238 29.04 2.77 -17.66
N ASN A 239 30.00 2.48 -16.75
CA ASN A 239 30.40 1.11 -16.44
C ASN A 239 29.22 0.34 -15.77
N ALA A 240 28.48 1.00 -14.87
CA ALA A 240 27.31 0.40 -14.24
C ALA A 240 26.22 0.06 -15.28
N ALA A 241 26.02 0.89 -16.29
CA ALA A 241 25.08 0.63 -17.39
C ALA A 241 25.45 -0.62 -18.22
N GLU A 242 26.73 -0.96 -18.33
CA GLU A 242 27.20 -2.18 -19.01
C GLU A 242 26.81 -3.47 -18.26
N ASP A 243 26.61 -3.40 -16.93
CA ASP A 243 26.21 -4.54 -16.10
C ASP A 243 24.69 -4.79 -16.06
N LEU A 244 23.88 -3.82 -16.48
CA LEU A 244 22.42 -3.90 -16.44
C LEU A 244 21.83 -5.11 -17.20
N PRO A 245 22.35 -5.53 -18.37
CA PRO A 245 21.84 -6.73 -19.03
C PRO A 245 21.96 -8.00 -18.18
N ARG A 246 23.07 -8.18 -17.46
CA ARG A 246 23.27 -9.32 -16.55
C ARG A 246 22.27 -9.29 -15.41
N ILE A 247 21.99 -8.10 -14.87
CA ILE A 247 21.01 -7.91 -13.78
C ILE A 247 19.61 -8.25 -14.28
N ALA A 248 19.22 -7.75 -15.45
CA ALA A 248 17.94 -8.07 -16.08
C ALA A 248 17.78 -9.55 -16.39
N ASP A 249 18.83 -10.21 -16.91
CA ASP A 249 18.83 -11.64 -17.23
C ASP A 249 18.65 -12.53 -15.99
N MET A 250 18.98 -12.05 -14.80
CA MET A 250 18.68 -12.72 -13.52
C MET A 250 17.23 -12.58 -13.09
N GLY A 251 16.42 -11.75 -13.78
CA GLY A 251 15.02 -11.52 -13.47
C GLY A 251 14.74 -10.36 -12.52
N PHE A 252 15.73 -9.51 -12.24
CA PHE A 252 15.50 -8.28 -11.47
C PHE A 252 14.81 -7.23 -12.34
N ASP A 253 13.91 -6.47 -11.74
CA ASP A 253 13.10 -5.45 -12.40
C ASP A 253 13.26 -4.05 -11.80
N VAL A 254 14.07 -3.92 -10.75
CA VAL A 254 14.51 -2.65 -10.19
C VAL A 254 16.02 -2.70 -9.94
N VAL A 255 16.74 -1.69 -10.41
CA VAL A 255 18.12 -1.44 -10.01
C VAL A 255 18.16 -0.30 -8.99
N TYR A 256 18.68 -0.60 -7.81
CA TYR A 256 18.79 0.37 -6.73
C TYR A 256 20.22 0.89 -6.61
N LEU A 257 20.34 2.21 -6.67
CA LEU A 257 21.60 2.94 -6.51
C LEU A 257 21.69 3.49 -5.08
N THR A 258 22.77 3.13 -4.37
CA THR A 258 23.18 3.88 -3.17
C THR A 258 23.45 5.33 -3.53
N PRO A 259 23.59 6.28 -2.57
CA PRO A 259 23.75 7.69 -2.91
C PRO A 259 24.85 7.92 -3.94
N ILE A 260 24.55 8.66 -5.00
CA ILE A 260 25.43 8.97 -6.13
C ILE A 260 25.98 10.41 -6.08
N HIS A 261 25.73 11.10 -4.98
CA HIS A 261 26.05 12.51 -4.78
C HIS A 261 27.51 12.74 -4.43
N PRO A 262 28.03 13.98 -4.55
CA PRO A 262 29.34 14.34 -4.05
C PRO A 262 29.51 13.99 -2.58
N ILE A 263 30.73 13.57 -2.19
CA ILE A 263 31.05 13.11 -0.84
C ILE A 263 31.99 14.11 -0.17
N GLY A 264 31.66 14.56 1.04
CA GLY A 264 32.48 15.49 1.80
C GLY A 264 33.88 14.97 2.10
N THR A 265 34.82 15.89 2.32
CA THR A 265 36.21 15.61 2.70
C THR A 265 36.47 15.77 4.18
N THR A 266 35.72 16.67 4.83
CA THR A 266 35.82 16.94 6.26
C THR A 266 35.29 15.74 7.05
N PHE A 267 36.12 15.18 7.93
CA PHE A 267 35.85 13.96 8.69
C PHE A 267 35.53 12.71 7.84
N ARG A 268 35.98 12.70 6.59
CA ARG A 268 35.76 11.59 5.65
C ARG A 268 36.20 10.27 6.28
N LYS A 269 35.36 9.25 6.11
CA LYS A 269 35.66 7.89 6.57
C LYS A 269 36.69 7.21 5.68
N GLY A 270 37.60 6.48 6.31
CA GLY A 270 38.53 5.59 5.62
C GLY A 270 38.03 4.15 5.53
N LYS A 271 38.90 3.25 5.07
CA LYS A 271 38.61 1.82 4.93
C LYS A 271 38.11 1.21 6.24
N ASN A 272 37.14 0.28 6.14
CA ASN A 272 36.54 -0.40 7.27
C ASN A 272 35.96 0.58 8.32
N ASN A 273 35.41 1.70 7.86
CA ASN A 273 34.81 2.73 8.70
C ASN A 273 35.81 3.39 9.67
N SER A 274 37.10 3.45 9.32
CA SER A 274 38.06 4.18 10.14
C SER A 274 37.71 5.67 10.18
N LEU A 275 38.02 6.33 11.29
CA LEU A 275 37.70 7.75 11.51
C LEU A 275 38.57 8.71 10.70
N ILE A 276 39.64 8.20 10.09
CA ILE A 276 40.60 8.98 9.29
C ILE A 276 40.74 8.31 7.92
N ALA A 277 40.41 9.05 6.87
CA ALA A 277 40.65 8.63 5.49
C ALA A 277 42.11 8.74 5.14
N ALA A 278 42.62 7.73 4.44
CA ALA A 278 43.93 7.83 3.73
C ALA A 278 43.74 8.57 2.40
N PRO A 279 44.84 9.11 1.81
CA PRO A 279 44.81 9.66 0.48
C PRO A 279 44.25 8.62 -0.54
N GLY A 280 43.22 9.02 -1.30
CA GLY A 280 42.54 8.14 -2.25
C GLY A 280 41.36 7.32 -1.69
N ASP A 281 41.08 7.40 -0.40
CA ASP A 281 39.87 6.79 0.15
C ASP A 281 38.62 7.55 -0.31
N PRO A 282 37.61 6.87 -0.88
CA PRO A 282 36.44 7.54 -1.46
C PRO A 282 35.46 8.12 -0.43
N GLY A 283 35.54 7.68 0.83
CA GLY A 283 34.58 8.03 1.87
C GLY A 283 33.28 7.20 1.81
N SER A 284 32.34 7.54 2.69
CA SER A 284 31.01 6.96 2.69
C SER A 284 30.11 7.71 1.71
N PRO A 285 29.34 7.03 0.85
CA PRO A 285 28.34 7.68 -0.01
C PRO A 285 27.25 8.41 0.76
N TYR A 286 27.04 8.08 2.03
CA TYR A 286 26.08 8.72 2.93
C TYR A 286 26.59 10.03 3.55
N GLY A 287 27.86 10.36 3.42
CA GLY A 287 28.43 11.67 3.75
C GLY A 287 28.22 12.66 2.59
N ILE A 288 26.94 12.95 2.29
CA ILE A 288 26.51 13.68 1.10
C ILE A 288 26.88 15.15 1.16
N GLY A 289 27.47 15.64 0.08
CA GLY A 289 27.76 17.05 -0.16
C GLY A 289 29.23 17.39 -0.12
N ALA A 290 29.64 18.18 -1.09
CA ALA A 290 30.97 18.73 -1.29
C ALA A 290 30.85 20.08 -2.03
N PRO A 291 31.92 20.84 -2.27
CA PRO A 291 31.81 22.07 -3.03
C PRO A 291 31.21 21.94 -4.43
N GLU A 292 31.21 20.72 -4.98
CA GLU A 292 30.62 20.38 -6.28
C GLU A 292 29.10 20.25 -6.25
N GLY A 293 28.48 20.22 -5.07
CA GLY A 293 27.02 20.12 -4.90
C GLY A 293 26.58 19.18 -3.79
N GLY A 294 25.25 19.07 -3.61
CA GLY A 294 24.61 18.26 -2.59
C GLY A 294 23.78 17.13 -3.18
N HIS A 295 22.55 16.99 -2.67
CA HIS A 295 21.56 16.00 -3.10
C HIS A 295 21.06 16.20 -4.55
N ASP A 296 21.33 17.36 -5.11
CA ASP A 296 21.00 17.80 -6.46
C ASP A 296 22.14 17.62 -7.47
N ALA A 297 23.22 16.95 -7.09
CA ALA A 297 24.41 16.77 -7.92
C ALA A 297 24.87 15.32 -7.98
N ILE A 298 25.62 14.98 -9.03
CA ILE A 298 26.26 13.68 -9.22
C ILE A 298 27.72 13.80 -8.85
N HIS A 299 28.28 12.79 -8.15
CA HIS A 299 29.69 12.72 -7.82
C HIS A 299 30.54 12.79 -9.12
N PRO A 300 31.54 13.69 -9.22
CA PRO A 300 32.32 13.90 -10.46
C PRO A 300 32.94 12.62 -11.03
N ASP A 301 33.39 11.69 -10.16
CA ASP A 301 33.97 10.42 -10.59
C ASP A 301 32.96 9.45 -11.19
N LEU A 302 31.67 9.65 -10.95
CA LEU A 302 30.62 8.80 -11.50
C LEU A 302 30.15 9.23 -12.88
N GLY A 303 30.32 10.52 -13.21
CA GLY A 303 29.92 11.09 -14.49
C GLY A 303 29.04 12.33 -14.36
N THR A 304 28.21 12.56 -15.36
CA THR A 304 27.31 13.71 -15.51
C THR A 304 25.85 13.32 -15.47
N PHE A 305 24.93 14.31 -15.49
CA PHE A 305 23.50 14.05 -15.67
C PHE A 305 23.21 13.34 -17.00
N ASP A 306 23.93 13.67 -18.08
CA ASP A 306 23.78 12.94 -19.35
C ASP A 306 24.19 11.46 -19.23
N ASP A 307 25.16 11.13 -18.38
CA ASP A 307 25.55 9.75 -18.09
C ASP A 307 24.47 9.04 -17.27
N PHE A 308 23.87 9.74 -16.32
CA PHE A 308 22.76 9.23 -15.52
C PHE A 308 21.52 8.99 -16.39
N ASP A 309 21.16 9.93 -17.25
CA ASP A 309 20.01 9.78 -18.16
C ASP A 309 20.18 8.58 -19.09
N ARG A 310 21.40 8.36 -19.60
CA ARG A 310 21.73 7.17 -20.39
C ARG A 310 21.63 5.87 -19.58
N PHE A 311 22.03 5.90 -18.31
CA PHE A 311 21.87 4.76 -17.40
C PHE A 311 20.38 4.42 -17.18
N VAL A 312 19.55 5.43 -16.88
CA VAL A 312 18.10 5.28 -16.70
C VAL A 312 17.42 4.78 -17.96
N GLU A 313 17.77 5.35 -19.12
CA GLU A 313 17.23 4.90 -20.41
C GLU A 313 17.61 3.46 -20.73
N ARG A 314 18.87 3.08 -20.43
CA ARG A 314 19.34 1.70 -20.59
C ARG A 314 18.57 0.73 -19.67
N ALA A 315 18.37 1.08 -18.39
CA ALA A 315 17.58 0.28 -17.46
C ALA A 315 16.15 0.09 -17.97
N ARG A 316 15.51 1.18 -18.38
CA ARG A 316 14.15 1.16 -18.95
C ARG A 316 14.06 0.29 -20.21
N GLY A 317 15.04 0.38 -21.10
CA GLY A 317 15.12 -0.46 -22.30
C GLY A 317 15.25 -1.96 -22.02
N LEU A 318 15.65 -2.33 -20.81
CA LEU A 318 15.74 -3.71 -20.31
C LEU A 318 14.54 -4.10 -19.43
N GLY A 319 13.53 -3.24 -19.32
CA GLY A 319 12.35 -3.48 -18.49
C GLY A 319 12.56 -3.25 -16.99
N MET A 320 13.66 -2.58 -16.61
CA MET A 320 13.95 -2.25 -15.21
C MET A 320 13.65 -0.78 -14.90
N GLU A 321 13.31 -0.51 -13.65
CA GLU A 321 13.20 0.83 -13.09
C GLU A 321 14.43 1.17 -12.24
N VAL A 322 14.69 2.46 -12.08
CA VAL A 322 15.78 2.93 -11.22
C VAL A 322 15.21 3.41 -9.89
N ALA A 323 15.70 2.84 -8.80
CA ALA A 323 15.50 3.34 -7.44
C ALA A 323 16.76 4.10 -6.99
N LEU A 324 16.54 5.30 -6.43
CA LEU A 324 17.61 6.13 -5.89
C LEU A 324 17.48 6.26 -4.37
N ASP A 325 18.62 6.26 -3.68
CA ASP A 325 18.65 6.51 -2.23
C ASP A 325 18.38 7.98 -1.93
N LEU A 326 17.45 8.23 -1.00
CA LEU A 326 17.15 9.55 -0.45
C LEU A 326 17.56 9.59 1.01
N ALA A 327 18.79 10.01 1.27
CA ALA A 327 19.35 10.12 2.61
C ALA A 327 19.42 11.59 3.03
N LEU A 328 18.45 12.06 3.82
CA LEU A 328 18.34 13.47 4.24
C LEU A 328 19.30 13.78 5.40
N GLN A 329 20.56 13.92 5.03
CA GLN A 329 21.68 14.26 5.91
C GLN A 329 22.80 14.85 5.09
N CYS A 330 23.64 15.68 5.69
CA CYS A 330 24.68 16.44 5.01
C CYS A 330 26.06 16.12 5.54
N SER A 331 27.08 16.08 4.67
CA SER A 331 28.46 16.19 5.14
C SER A 331 28.72 17.60 5.70
N PRO A 332 29.80 17.80 6.47
CA PRO A 332 30.20 19.15 6.89
C PRO A 332 30.47 20.11 5.72
N ASP A 333 30.79 19.58 4.53
CA ASP A 333 31.14 20.36 3.33
C ASP A 333 29.94 20.59 2.39
N HIS A 334 28.75 20.17 2.77
CA HIS A 334 27.53 20.34 1.98
C HIS A 334 27.18 21.83 1.82
N PRO A 335 26.78 22.30 0.63
CA PRO A 335 26.40 23.71 0.43
C PRO A 335 25.39 24.24 1.47
N TRP A 336 24.41 23.47 1.85
CA TRP A 336 23.41 23.87 2.85
C TRP A 336 24.00 24.19 4.22
N VAL A 337 25.16 23.66 4.59
CA VAL A 337 25.80 23.99 5.87
C VAL A 337 26.20 25.46 5.96
N THR A 338 26.58 26.05 4.82
CA THR A 338 26.96 27.46 4.73
C THR A 338 25.81 28.37 4.29
N GLU A 339 24.92 27.88 3.44
CA GLU A 339 23.80 28.65 2.89
C GLU A 339 22.62 28.72 3.85
N HIS A 340 22.38 27.64 4.62
CA HIS A 340 21.28 27.46 5.54
C HIS A 340 21.75 26.92 6.91
N PRO A 341 22.60 27.66 7.63
CA PRO A 341 23.12 27.20 8.93
C PRO A 341 21.99 26.94 9.95
N GLU A 342 20.84 27.56 9.80
CA GLU A 342 19.62 27.35 10.61
C GLU A 342 19.06 25.92 10.47
N TRP A 343 19.38 25.22 9.40
CA TRP A 343 18.92 23.82 9.20
C TRP A 343 19.71 22.81 10.02
N PHE A 344 20.66 23.26 10.82
CA PHE A 344 21.51 22.38 11.62
C PHE A 344 21.46 22.76 13.11
N THR A 345 21.66 21.77 13.98
CA THR A 345 21.68 21.99 15.42
C THR A 345 23.07 22.44 15.87
N THR A 346 23.18 23.65 16.41
CA THR A 346 24.42 24.14 17.02
C THR A 346 24.50 23.73 18.50
N ARG A 347 25.63 23.15 18.89
CA ARG A 347 25.93 22.76 20.28
C ARG A 347 26.37 23.97 21.10
N ALA A 348 26.45 23.77 22.43
CA ALA A 348 26.86 24.82 23.35
C ALA A 348 28.30 25.35 23.14
N ASP A 349 29.16 24.55 22.52
CA ASP A 349 30.54 24.93 22.16
C ASP A 349 30.65 25.60 20.77
N GLY A 350 29.51 25.83 20.10
CA GLY A 350 29.45 26.43 18.77
C GLY A 350 29.65 25.46 17.61
N THR A 351 29.89 24.18 17.87
CA THR A 351 30.00 23.14 16.82
C THR A 351 28.60 22.68 16.36
N ILE A 352 28.50 22.21 15.12
CA ILE A 352 27.29 21.57 14.61
C ILE A 352 27.22 20.14 15.15
N ALA A 353 26.00 19.73 15.54
CA ALA A 353 25.76 18.37 15.99
C ALA A 353 25.88 17.38 14.82
N TYR A 354 26.71 16.37 14.96
CA TYR A 354 26.82 15.24 14.04
C TYR A 354 25.88 14.10 14.46
N ALA A 355 25.61 13.16 13.54
CA ALA A 355 24.78 12.00 13.83
C ALA A 355 25.44 11.08 14.86
N GLU A 356 24.65 10.63 15.84
CA GLU A 356 25.12 9.74 16.90
C GLU A 356 24.09 8.62 17.18
N ASN A 357 24.60 7.46 17.49
CA ASN A 357 23.87 6.40 18.19
C ASN A 357 24.84 5.87 19.28
N PRO A 358 24.89 6.54 20.44
CA PRO A 358 25.94 6.33 21.43
C PRO A 358 26.16 4.86 21.76
N PRO A 359 27.42 4.38 21.81
CA PRO A 359 28.65 5.15 21.70
C PRO A 359 29.14 5.42 20.27
N LYS A 360 28.39 4.99 19.22
CA LYS A 360 28.76 5.23 17.81
C LYS A 360 28.59 6.68 17.43
N LYS A 361 29.56 7.21 16.67
CA LYS A 361 29.59 8.57 16.14
C LYS A 361 29.81 8.57 14.66
N TYR A 362 29.02 9.40 13.94
CA TYR A 362 29.11 9.59 12.49
C TYR A 362 29.46 11.04 12.22
N GLN A 363 30.75 11.39 12.42
CA GLN A 363 31.23 12.79 12.38
C GLN A 363 31.20 13.40 10.98
N ASP A 364 31.13 12.56 9.98
CA ASP A 364 30.98 12.92 8.57
C ASP A 364 29.52 13.21 8.17
N ILE A 365 28.60 13.19 9.12
CA ILE A 365 27.15 13.35 8.87
C ILE A 365 26.53 14.35 9.85
N TYR A 366 25.95 15.43 9.32
CA TYR A 366 25.14 16.41 10.03
C TYR A 366 23.66 16.16 9.73
N PRO A 367 22.85 15.76 10.73
CA PRO A 367 21.41 15.66 10.57
C PRO A 367 20.76 17.02 10.36
N LEU A 368 19.69 17.07 9.54
CA LEU A 368 18.86 18.25 9.38
C LEU A 368 18.00 18.47 10.65
N ASN A 369 17.88 19.73 11.06
CA ASN A 369 17.00 20.19 12.12
C ASN A 369 15.73 20.79 11.52
N PHE A 370 14.65 20.03 11.53
CA PHE A 370 13.36 20.42 10.94
C PHE A 370 12.57 21.43 11.76
N ASP A 371 13.00 21.77 12.98
CA ASP A 371 12.25 22.65 13.87
C ASP A 371 12.50 24.14 13.58
N ASN A 372 13.67 24.47 13.03
CA ASN A 372 14.06 25.87 12.83
C ASN A 372 13.47 26.48 11.55
N ASP A 373 13.44 25.71 10.45
CA ASP A 373 12.87 26.14 9.17
C ASP A 373 12.22 24.95 8.45
N PRO A 374 11.08 24.47 8.92
CA PRO A 374 10.41 23.31 8.34
C PRO A 374 9.97 23.53 6.88
N GLU A 375 9.61 24.77 6.52
CA GLU A 375 9.15 25.07 5.17
C GLU A 375 10.31 25.13 4.16
N GLY A 376 11.44 25.75 4.53
CA GLY A 376 12.64 25.79 3.67
C GLY A 376 13.19 24.40 3.43
N ILE A 377 13.31 23.56 4.46
CA ILE A 377 13.74 22.17 4.32
C ILE A 377 12.74 21.38 3.46
N TYR A 378 11.44 21.56 3.69
CA TYR A 378 10.40 20.88 2.89
C TYR A 378 10.55 21.21 1.40
N GLN A 379 10.69 22.52 1.05
CA GLN A 379 10.80 22.93 -0.34
C GLN A 379 12.08 22.41 -0.97
N ALA A 380 13.22 22.50 -0.28
CA ALA A 380 14.49 21.99 -0.79
C ALA A 380 14.47 20.48 -1.06
N VAL A 381 13.89 19.70 -0.15
CA VAL A 381 13.76 18.24 -0.34
C VAL A 381 12.80 17.92 -1.48
N ARG A 382 11.70 18.64 -1.60
CA ARG A 382 10.77 18.50 -2.71
C ARG A 382 11.44 18.77 -4.06
N ASP A 383 12.19 19.86 -4.14
CA ASP A 383 12.94 20.23 -5.37
C ASP A 383 13.95 19.15 -5.76
N VAL A 384 14.66 18.57 -4.78
CA VAL A 384 15.57 17.42 -5.00
C VAL A 384 14.79 16.22 -5.57
N ILE A 385 13.66 15.85 -4.98
CA ILE A 385 12.86 14.72 -5.48
C ILE A 385 12.36 14.99 -6.91
N GLU A 386 11.84 16.20 -7.17
CA GLU A 386 11.36 16.60 -8.49
C GLU A 386 12.49 16.59 -9.54
N LEU A 387 13.68 17.03 -9.17
CA LEU A 387 14.88 16.94 -10.05
C LEU A 387 15.09 15.50 -10.49
N TRP A 388 15.18 14.56 -9.55
CA TRP A 388 15.46 13.16 -9.88
C TRP A 388 14.31 12.46 -10.61
N ILE A 389 13.05 12.81 -10.34
CA ILE A 389 11.89 12.36 -11.12
C ILE A 389 12.02 12.83 -12.57
N ASN A 390 12.41 14.08 -12.80
CA ASN A 390 12.61 14.63 -14.14
C ASN A 390 13.76 13.93 -14.90
N HIS A 391 14.74 13.36 -14.19
CA HIS A 391 15.77 12.49 -14.73
C HIS A 391 15.37 11.00 -14.77
N GLY A 392 14.07 10.69 -14.53
CA GLY A 392 13.49 9.37 -14.76
C GLY A 392 13.54 8.41 -13.57
N VAL A 393 13.89 8.88 -12.38
CA VAL A 393 13.75 8.09 -11.14
C VAL A 393 12.28 7.95 -10.80
N THR A 394 11.82 6.74 -10.55
CA THR A 394 10.42 6.44 -10.22
C THR A 394 10.25 5.87 -8.82
N ILE A 395 11.34 5.54 -8.15
CA ILE A 395 11.34 4.91 -6.84
C ILE A 395 12.42 5.55 -5.96
N PHE A 396 12.08 5.88 -4.73
CA PHE A 396 13.02 6.37 -3.71
C PHE A 396 13.09 5.41 -2.54
N ARG A 397 14.29 4.89 -2.25
CA ARG A 397 14.59 4.24 -0.97
C ARG A 397 14.99 5.33 0.00
N VAL A 398 14.21 5.50 1.05
CA VAL A 398 14.42 6.59 2.01
C VAL A 398 15.19 6.07 3.22
N ASP A 399 16.37 6.64 3.41
CA ASP A 399 17.28 6.31 4.50
C ASP A 399 16.77 6.84 5.85
N ASN A 400 16.61 5.95 6.82
CA ASN A 400 16.22 6.28 8.19
C ASN A 400 15.08 7.32 8.31
N PRO A 401 13.90 7.16 7.66
CA PRO A 401 12.82 8.14 7.72
C PRO A 401 12.27 8.32 9.15
N HIS A 402 12.41 7.32 10.01
CA HIS A 402 11.96 7.35 11.40
C HIS A 402 12.74 8.34 12.29
N THR A 403 13.82 8.92 11.78
CA THR A 403 14.61 9.96 12.45
C THR A 403 14.18 11.40 12.07
N LYS A 404 13.19 11.55 11.22
CA LYS A 404 12.64 12.82 10.75
C LYS A 404 11.17 12.95 11.18
N PRO A 405 10.60 14.18 11.22
CA PRO A 405 9.23 14.39 11.69
C PRO A 405 8.18 13.68 10.80
N ILE A 406 7.21 13.02 11.44
CA ILE A 406 6.09 12.37 10.74
C ILE A 406 5.30 13.36 9.87
N PRO A 407 4.92 14.59 10.35
CA PRO A 407 4.18 15.53 9.53
C PRO A 407 4.93 16.00 8.27
N PHE A 408 6.27 16.04 8.32
CA PHE A 408 7.08 16.33 7.15
C PHE A 408 6.88 15.27 6.06
N TRP A 409 6.98 13.99 6.43
CA TRP A 409 6.78 12.89 5.47
C TRP A 409 5.35 12.82 4.96
N GLU A 410 4.37 12.94 5.84
CA GLU A 410 2.95 12.90 5.47
C GLU A 410 2.65 13.92 4.36
N ARG A 411 3.07 15.18 4.56
CA ARG A 411 2.89 16.25 3.57
C ARG A 411 3.68 15.97 2.28
N LEU A 412 4.97 15.64 2.41
CA LEU A 412 5.85 15.46 1.26
C LEU A 412 5.38 14.31 0.35
N LEU A 413 5.03 13.18 0.94
CA LEU A 413 4.56 12.01 0.19
C LEU A 413 3.23 12.29 -0.51
N ALA A 414 2.30 12.96 0.18
CA ALA A 414 1.02 13.33 -0.39
C ALA A 414 1.18 14.29 -1.58
N ASP A 415 1.99 15.33 -1.44
CA ASP A 415 2.20 16.34 -2.48
C ASP A 415 2.94 15.76 -3.70
N VAL A 416 3.98 14.95 -3.47
CA VAL A 416 4.72 14.32 -4.58
C VAL A 416 3.83 13.32 -5.32
N LYS A 417 3.09 12.46 -4.62
CA LYS A 417 2.19 11.49 -5.27
C LYS A 417 1.03 12.15 -6.02
N ALA A 418 0.52 13.27 -5.53
CA ALA A 418 -0.52 14.04 -6.23
C ALA A 418 -0.02 14.56 -7.59
N GLN A 419 1.25 14.97 -7.66
CA GLN A 419 1.85 15.50 -8.89
C GLN A 419 2.45 14.38 -9.77
N TYR A 420 3.01 13.35 -9.15
CA TYR A 420 3.70 12.22 -9.79
C TYR A 420 3.14 10.87 -9.28
N PRO A 421 1.92 10.48 -9.66
CA PRO A 421 1.19 9.36 -9.05
C PRO A 421 1.84 7.96 -9.24
N GLY A 422 2.85 7.88 -10.11
CA GLY A 422 3.63 6.65 -10.31
C GLY A 422 4.85 6.50 -9.40
N THR A 423 5.18 7.53 -8.59
CA THR A 423 6.36 7.51 -7.72
C THR A 423 6.11 6.65 -6.48
N LEU A 424 7.09 5.80 -6.15
CA LEU A 424 7.06 4.94 -4.97
C LEU A 424 8.14 5.33 -3.96
N PHE A 425 7.79 5.18 -2.68
CA PHE A 425 8.70 5.43 -1.57
C PHE A 425 8.83 4.20 -0.68
N LEU A 426 10.05 3.71 -0.52
CA LEU A 426 10.40 2.59 0.33
C LEU A 426 11.10 3.11 1.60
N ALA A 427 10.52 2.87 2.78
CA ALA A 427 11.10 3.27 4.06
C ALA A 427 12.15 2.27 4.54
N GLU A 428 13.38 2.71 4.74
CA GLU A 428 14.36 1.95 5.51
C GLU A 428 14.23 2.35 6.97
N ALA A 429 13.40 1.59 7.71
CA ALA A 429 13.02 1.95 9.06
C ALA A 429 13.04 0.75 10.01
N PHE A 430 14.22 0.48 10.60
CA PHE A 430 14.35 -0.50 11.67
C PHE A 430 14.03 0.16 13.01
N THR A 431 12.77 0.22 13.36
CA THR A 431 12.26 0.96 14.50
C THR A 431 11.12 0.21 15.21
N ARG A 432 10.52 0.83 16.22
CA ARG A 432 9.40 0.24 16.97
C ARG A 432 8.18 0.06 16.07
N PRO A 433 7.33 -0.95 16.32
CA PRO A 433 6.17 -1.24 15.48
C PRO A 433 5.25 -0.04 15.24
N ALA A 434 4.99 0.79 16.26
CA ALA A 434 4.17 1.98 16.12
C ALA A 434 4.71 2.95 15.07
N MET A 435 6.00 3.29 15.13
CA MET A 435 6.64 4.19 14.17
C MET A 435 6.66 3.57 12.76
N MET A 436 7.04 2.29 12.66
CA MET A 436 7.08 1.58 11.37
C MET A 436 5.70 1.56 10.68
N ARG A 437 4.65 1.22 11.44
CA ARG A 437 3.27 1.20 10.95
C ARG A 437 2.76 2.59 10.59
N THR A 438 3.11 3.62 11.38
CA THR A 438 2.74 5.01 11.09
C THR A 438 3.37 5.48 9.78
N LEU A 439 4.65 5.20 9.53
CA LEU A 439 5.29 5.52 8.24
C LEU A 439 4.55 4.87 7.06
N GLY A 440 4.14 3.60 7.21
CA GLY A 440 3.27 2.96 6.22
C GLY A 440 1.95 3.72 6.03
N ALA A 441 1.25 4.04 7.12
CA ALA A 441 -0.07 4.69 7.09
C ALA A 441 -0.05 6.07 6.41
N ILE A 442 1.00 6.87 6.63
CA ILE A 442 1.11 8.24 6.10
C ILE A 442 1.57 8.32 4.63
N GLY A 443 1.86 7.18 3.97
CA GLY A 443 2.09 7.20 2.53
C GLY A 443 3.33 6.48 2.00
N PHE A 444 4.22 5.93 2.84
CA PHE A 444 5.26 5.04 2.32
C PHE A 444 4.63 3.79 1.70
N ASP A 445 5.03 3.46 0.48
CA ASP A 445 4.45 2.34 -0.27
C ASP A 445 4.93 0.99 0.24
N GLN A 446 6.21 0.91 0.61
CA GLN A 446 6.85 -0.26 1.17
C GLN A 446 7.71 0.12 2.37
N SER A 447 8.06 -0.85 3.20
CA SER A 447 8.98 -0.70 4.30
C SER A 447 9.93 -1.89 4.39
N TYR A 448 11.19 -1.63 4.74
CA TYR A 448 12.09 -2.67 5.24
C TYR A 448 11.45 -3.36 6.43
N THR A 449 11.84 -4.61 6.67
CA THR A 449 11.23 -5.48 7.66
C THR A 449 12.28 -6.17 8.51
N TYR A 450 11.85 -6.79 9.60
CA TYR A 450 12.73 -7.62 10.44
C TYR A 450 12.94 -9.04 9.87
N PHE A 451 12.60 -9.28 8.59
CA PHE A 451 12.78 -10.56 7.93
C PHE A 451 14.20 -11.12 8.08
N ALA A 452 15.23 -10.31 7.90
CA ALA A 452 16.64 -10.74 7.99
C ALA A 452 17.00 -11.39 9.34
N TRP A 453 16.34 -10.97 10.44
CA TRP A 453 16.59 -11.46 11.79
C TRP A 453 15.64 -12.57 12.25
N ARG A 454 14.63 -12.93 11.46
CA ARG A 454 13.78 -14.09 11.71
C ARG A 454 14.44 -15.33 11.13
N THR A 455 15.00 -16.19 11.97
CA THR A 455 15.84 -17.32 11.54
C THR A 455 15.22 -18.69 11.79
N ALA A 456 14.44 -18.84 12.86
CA ALA A 456 13.72 -20.06 13.16
C ALA A 456 12.42 -20.16 12.33
N LYS A 457 12.02 -21.39 12.00
CA LYS A 457 10.79 -21.64 11.22
C LYS A 457 9.57 -20.93 11.82
N GLN A 458 9.35 -21.08 13.13
CA GLN A 458 8.21 -20.48 13.81
C GLN A 458 8.25 -18.95 13.74
N GLU A 459 9.40 -18.32 13.94
CA GLU A 459 9.55 -16.86 13.84
C GLU A 459 9.23 -16.35 12.45
N ILE A 460 9.62 -17.09 11.40
CA ILE A 460 9.33 -16.75 10.00
C ILE A 460 7.83 -16.88 9.73
N GLU A 461 7.20 -18.00 10.14
CA GLU A 461 5.77 -18.22 9.95
C GLU A 461 4.91 -17.18 10.66
N GLU A 462 5.22 -16.85 11.90
CA GLU A 462 4.53 -15.82 12.68
C GLU A 462 4.69 -14.45 12.02
N TYR A 463 5.90 -14.12 11.58
CA TYR A 463 6.17 -12.83 10.95
C TYR A 463 5.50 -12.70 9.57
N LEU A 464 5.54 -13.75 8.76
CA LEU A 464 4.83 -13.77 7.47
C LEU A 464 3.32 -13.57 7.68
N ARG A 465 2.73 -14.20 8.71
CA ARG A 465 1.32 -13.99 9.03
C ARG A 465 1.03 -12.55 9.48
N GLU A 466 1.86 -11.99 10.35
CA GLU A 466 1.75 -10.60 10.78
C GLU A 466 1.70 -9.64 9.57
N VAL A 467 2.67 -9.76 8.65
CA VAL A 467 2.81 -8.79 7.54
C VAL A 467 1.82 -9.02 6.41
N SER A 468 1.27 -10.23 6.24
CA SER A 468 0.31 -10.56 5.17
C SER A 468 -1.16 -10.44 5.60
N GLU A 469 -1.47 -10.70 6.88
CA GLU A 469 -2.84 -10.76 7.37
C GLU A 469 -3.18 -9.57 8.27
N GLU A 470 -2.26 -9.20 9.20
CA GLU A 470 -2.57 -8.22 10.24
C GLU A 470 -2.24 -6.79 9.80
N THR A 471 -1.17 -6.59 9.05
CA THR A 471 -0.67 -5.25 8.72
C THR A 471 -0.62 -4.93 7.23
N ALA A 472 -1.06 -5.84 6.36
CA ALA A 472 -1.00 -5.67 4.91
C ALA A 472 -1.73 -4.41 4.41
N HIS A 473 -2.86 -4.06 5.04
CA HIS A 473 -3.64 -2.88 4.71
C HIS A 473 -3.03 -1.56 5.20
N LEU A 474 -1.95 -1.64 5.97
CA LEU A 474 -1.30 -0.52 6.64
C LEU A 474 0.13 -0.30 6.13
N MET A 475 0.89 -1.37 5.96
CA MET A 475 2.30 -1.37 5.58
C MET A 475 2.59 -2.55 4.66
N ARG A 476 3.25 -2.29 3.53
CA ARG A 476 3.71 -3.35 2.62
C ARG A 476 5.15 -3.73 2.97
N PRO A 477 5.43 -5.02 3.19
CA PRO A 477 6.78 -5.47 3.52
C PRO A 477 7.68 -5.52 2.28
N ALA A 478 8.94 -5.11 2.45
CA ALA A 478 10.02 -5.44 1.55
C ALA A 478 10.96 -6.44 2.25
N PHE A 479 11.22 -7.57 1.63
CA PHE A 479 12.08 -8.62 2.15
C PHE A 479 13.40 -8.66 1.39
N TRP A 480 14.50 -8.62 2.13
CA TRP A 480 15.84 -8.63 1.58
C TRP A 480 16.62 -9.82 2.14
N PRO A 481 17.19 -10.68 1.28
CA PRO A 481 18.15 -11.70 1.74
C PRO A 481 19.36 -11.06 2.39
N THR A 482 19.89 -10.01 1.77
CA THR A 482 20.96 -9.14 2.28
C THR A 482 20.75 -7.71 1.84
N THR A 483 21.35 -6.76 2.56
CA THR A 483 21.51 -5.37 2.13
C THR A 483 22.98 -4.98 2.29
N HIS A 484 23.37 -3.79 1.83
CA HIS A 484 24.73 -3.28 2.06
C HIS A 484 25.07 -3.12 3.55
N ASP A 485 24.08 -2.99 4.44
CA ASP A 485 24.23 -2.85 5.88
C ASP A 485 24.03 -4.16 6.65
N ILE A 486 23.36 -5.15 6.04
CA ILE A 486 22.89 -6.34 6.77
C ILE A 486 23.36 -7.61 6.05
N LEU A 487 24.31 -8.27 6.69
CA LEU A 487 24.70 -9.64 6.42
C LEU A 487 24.67 -10.39 7.77
N THR A 488 23.60 -11.15 8.01
CA THR A 488 23.42 -11.83 9.29
C THR A 488 24.40 -13.00 9.46
N PRO A 489 24.76 -13.39 10.71
CA PRO A 489 25.59 -14.57 10.95
C PRO A 489 25.05 -15.82 10.27
N GLN A 490 23.73 -16.03 10.27
CA GLN A 490 23.12 -17.17 9.59
C GLN A 490 23.44 -17.19 8.08
N MET A 491 23.42 -16.02 7.42
CA MET A 491 23.76 -15.91 6.00
C MET A 491 25.24 -16.15 5.78
N TRP A 492 26.09 -15.59 6.63
CA TRP A 492 27.54 -15.75 6.55
C TRP A 492 27.98 -17.21 6.72
N ASP A 493 27.50 -17.86 7.81
CA ASP A 493 27.88 -19.24 8.15
C ASP A 493 27.21 -20.26 7.22
N GLY A 494 25.96 -19.99 6.79
CA GLY A 494 25.17 -20.89 5.96
C GLY A 494 25.46 -20.86 4.48
N GLY A 495 26.17 -19.84 4.01
CA GLY A 495 26.64 -19.67 2.63
C GLY A 495 25.49 -19.75 1.59
N THR A 496 25.79 -20.33 0.42
CA THR A 496 24.87 -20.37 -0.72
C THR A 496 23.54 -21.07 -0.41
N ALA A 497 23.52 -22.09 0.44
CA ALA A 497 22.29 -22.81 0.77
C ALA A 497 21.29 -21.92 1.52
N ILE A 498 21.75 -21.21 2.53
CA ILE A 498 20.90 -20.28 3.29
C ILE A 498 20.50 -19.09 2.42
N PHE A 499 21.42 -18.56 1.62
CA PHE A 499 21.08 -17.50 0.67
C PHE A 499 19.93 -17.92 -0.26
N ALA A 500 19.99 -19.12 -0.86
CA ALA A 500 18.95 -19.62 -1.73
C ALA A 500 17.59 -19.76 -1.03
N ILE A 501 17.58 -20.28 0.21
CA ILE A 501 16.35 -20.37 1.02
C ILE A 501 15.77 -18.99 1.28
N ARG A 502 16.60 -18.02 1.68
CA ARG A 502 16.15 -16.67 2.00
C ARG A 502 15.66 -15.93 0.76
N ALA A 503 16.34 -16.08 -0.37
CA ALA A 503 15.93 -15.48 -1.64
C ALA A 503 14.60 -16.06 -2.18
N MET A 504 14.33 -17.34 -1.94
CA MET A 504 13.03 -17.96 -2.30
C MET A 504 11.88 -17.53 -1.39
N LEU A 505 12.18 -17.14 -0.16
CA LEU A 505 11.17 -16.63 0.78
C LEU A 505 10.91 -15.13 0.60
N ALA A 506 11.90 -14.38 0.11
CA ALA A 506 11.78 -12.96 -0.19
C ALA A 506 11.07 -12.71 -1.51
#